data_0948fd418a74bc0732effe3e9f25327b
#
_entry.id   0948fd418a74bc0732effe3e9f25327b
#
_cell.length_a   1.000
_cell.length_b   1.000
_cell.length_c   1.000
_cell.angle_alpha   90.00
_cell.angle_beta   90.00
_cell.angle_gamma   90.00
#
_symmetry.space_group_name_H-M   'P 1'
#
loop_
_entity.id
_entity.type
_entity.pdbx_description
1 polymer ?
#
loop_
_entity_poly.entity_id
_entity_poly.type
_entity_poly.pdbx_seq_one_letter_code
_entity_poly.pdbx_strand_id
1 'polypeptide(L)'
;MCIRDRVIDKLNKRSQTKVCVDGIDNLAVHFAKCCSPVPGEPIVGFITRGRGLAIHHMNCSRIRNLEPERHVECHWDPHIADGAMATRSVNIQIVATDRIGILQDVIKVMSEMKINISQSHCRTLNESMQCILTFEVQVIDIKQLNLLLRNLQKTPGVVTAERSTT
;
A
#
# COMPACT_ATOMS: atom_id res chain seq x y z
N MET A 1 -17.04 35.34 -14.31
CA MET A 1 -16.45 34.01 -14.03
C MET A 1 -15.41 33.75 -15.10
N CYS A 2 -14.15 34.02 -14.80
CA CYS A 2 -13.06 34.04 -15.79
C CYS A 2 -12.55 32.66 -16.13
N ILE A 3 -12.25 32.48 -17.41
CA ILE A 3 -11.60 31.24 -17.98
C ILE A 3 -10.28 30.90 -17.26
N ARG A 4 -9.63 31.87 -16.63
CA ARG A 4 -8.41 31.70 -15.82
C ARG A 4 -8.58 30.79 -14.60
N ASP A 5 -9.74 30.83 -13.94
CA ASP A 5 -9.97 30.06 -12.70
C ASP A 5 -10.12 28.55 -12.98
N ARG A 6 -10.65 28.19 -14.16
CA ARG A 6 -10.75 26.77 -14.57
C ARG A 6 -9.41 26.13 -14.95
N VAL A 7 -8.44 26.94 -15.39
CA VAL A 7 -7.10 26.45 -15.74
C VAL A 7 -6.28 26.24 -14.47
N ILE A 8 -6.44 27.11 -13.47
CA ILE A 8 -5.75 26.98 -12.17
C ILE A 8 -6.29 25.79 -11.39
N ASP A 9 -7.60 25.52 -11.41
CA ASP A 9 -8.20 24.32 -10.79
C ASP A 9 -7.76 23.01 -11.48
N LYS A 10 -7.55 23.03 -12.80
CA LYS A 10 -6.98 21.87 -13.52
C LYS A 10 -5.49 21.68 -13.24
N LEU A 11 -4.75 22.74 -12.97
CA LEU A 11 -3.33 22.69 -12.60
C LEU A 11 -3.16 22.25 -11.14
N ASN A 12 -4.06 22.62 -10.22
CA ASN A 12 -4.04 22.16 -8.84
C ASN A 12 -4.48 20.68 -8.66
N LYS A 13 -5.20 20.10 -9.62
CA LYS A 13 -5.46 18.66 -9.65
C LYS A 13 -4.23 17.82 -10.03
N ARG A 14 -3.15 18.45 -10.48
CA ARG A 14 -1.90 17.81 -10.92
C ARG A 14 -0.99 17.30 -9.81
N SER A 15 -1.18 17.68 -8.55
CA SER A 15 -0.25 17.36 -7.46
C SER A 15 -0.71 16.30 -6.46
N GLN A 16 -1.68 15.45 -6.82
CA GLN A 16 -2.09 14.36 -5.93
C GLN A 16 -1.27 13.06 -6.08
N THR A 17 -0.41 12.98 -7.06
CA THR A 17 0.52 11.85 -7.20
C THR A 17 1.84 12.22 -6.56
N LYS A 18 2.03 11.74 -5.37
CA LYS A 18 3.22 11.93 -4.51
C LYS A 18 4.45 11.19 -5.04
N VAL A 19 4.63 11.12 -6.34
CA VAL A 19 5.72 10.45 -7.05
C VAL A 19 6.26 11.40 -8.10
N CYS A 20 7.56 11.65 -8.05
CA CYS A 20 8.31 12.34 -9.08
C CYS A 20 8.77 11.32 -10.14
N VAL A 21 8.57 11.67 -11.41
CA VAL A 21 8.95 10.85 -12.55
C VAL A 21 9.92 11.64 -13.39
N ASP A 22 11.09 11.09 -13.64
CA ASP A 22 12.13 11.78 -14.42
C ASP A 22 11.72 11.87 -15.89
N GLY A 23 11.63 13.11 -16.39
CA GLY A 23 11.49 13.39 -17.83
C GLY A 23 10.09 13.26 -18.42
N ILE A 24 9.05 13.03 -17.64
CA ILE A 24 7.69 12.87 -18.16
C ILE A 24 6.70 13.72 -17.38
N ASP A 25 6.34 14.86 -17.94
CA ASP A 25 5.25 15.70 -17.46
C ASP A 25 3.92 15.26 -18.08
N ASN A 26 2.85 15.22 -17.28
CA ASN A 26 1.46 15.00 -17.71
C ASN A 26 0.95 13.56 -17.93
N LEU A 27 1.65 12.53 -17.48
CA LEU A 27 1.04 11.20 -17.46
C LEU A 27 0.12 10.98 -16.23
N ALA A 28 -1.00 10.32 -16.47
CA ALA A 28 -1.82 9.84 -15.38
C ALA A 28 -1.05 8.75 -14.61
N VAL A 29 -0.82 8.97 -13.30
CA VAL A 29 -0.09 8.02 -12.44
C VAL A 29 -1.10 7.22 -11.62
N HIS A 30 -0.92 5.91 -11.57
CA HIS A 30 -1.69 5.05 -10.70
C HIS A 30 -0.80 4.00 -10.01
N PHE A 31 -1.19 3.59 -8.81
CA PHE A 31 -0.45 2.59 -8.04
C PHE A 31 -0.95 1.19 -8.36
N ALA A 32 -0.02 0.28 -8.59
CA ALA A 32 -0.33 -1.10 -8.93
C ALA A 32 -0.91 -1.85 -7.72
N LYS A 33 -2.06 -2.48 -7.88
CA LYS A 33 -2.72 -3.24 -6.82
C LYS A 33 -1.97 -4.53 -6.45
N CYS A 34 -1.18 -5.10 -7.37
CA CYS A 34 -0.45 -6.35 -7.16
C CYS A 34 0.64 -6.26 -6.08
N CYS A 35 1.22 -5.08 -5.88
CA CYS A 35 2.28 -4.86 -4.90
C CYS A 35 1.99 -3.67 -3.97
N SER A 36 0.96 -2.85 -4.27
CA SER A 36 0.47 -1.72 -3.45
C SER A 36 1.60 -0.90 -2.79
N PRO A 37 2.55 -0.32 -3.57
CA PRO A 37 3.75 0.29 -3.01
C PRO A 37 3.40 1.40 -2.03
N VAL A 38 4.14 1.47 -0.92
CA VAL A 38 3.96 2.49 0.13
C VAL A 38 5.14 3.45 0.18
N PRO A 39 4.95 4.70 0.65
CA PRO A 39 6.02 5.66 0.78
C PRO A 39 7.21 5.10 1.59
N GLY A 40 8.42 5.33 1.06
CA GLY A 40 9.68 4.81 1.61
C GLY A 40 10.14 3.47 1.03
N GLU A 41 9.33 2.82 0.19
CA GLU A 41 9.76 1.66 -0.59
C GLU A 41 10.42 2.07 -1.92
N PRO A 42 11.37 1.27 -2.44
CA PRO A 42 11.90 1.47 -3.78
C PRO A 42 10.83 1.20 -4.82
N ILE A 43 10.58 2.17 -5.69
CA ILE A 43 9.53 2.11 -6.70
C ILE A 43 10.09 2.22 -8.12
N VAL A 44 9.33 1.73 -9.07
CA VAL A 44 9.58 1.85 -10.50
C VAL A 44 8.28 2.10 -11.24
N GLY A 45 8.31 2.99 -12.23
CA GLY A 45 7.19 3.24 -13.12
C GLY A 45 7.20 2.29 -14.31
N PHE A 46 6.02 1.91 -14.77
CA PHE A 46 5.82 1.14 -15.98
C PHE A 46 4.80 1.85 -16.88
N ILE A 47 5.21 2.21 -18.11
CA ILE A 47 4.31 2.84 -19.07
C ILE A 47 3.31 1.81 -19.59
N THR A 48 2.04 2.01 -19.26
CA THR A 48 0.95 1.13 -19.69
C THR A 48 0.36 1.61 -21.01
N ARG A 49 -0.15 0.67 -21.83
CA ARG A 49 -0.86 1.02 -23.07
C ARG A 49 -2.22 1.63 -22.72
N GLY A 50 -2.35 2.96 -22.84
CA GLY A 50 -3.62 3.69 -22.70
C GLY A 50 -4.07 4.06 -21.29
N ARG A 51 -3.34 3.67 -20.20
CA ARG A 51 -3.70 4.00 -18.81
C ARG A 51 -2.67 4.87 -18.08
N GLY A 52 -1.64 5.35 -18.79
CA GLY A 52 -0.57 6.15 -18.19
C GLY A 52 0.48 5.30 -17.49
N LEU A 53 1.02 5.80 -16.38
CA LEU A 53 2.12 5.22 -15.65
C LEU A 53 1.62 4.41 -14.44
N ALA A 54 1.96 3.14 -14.38
CA ALA A 54 1.72 2.27 -13.24
C ALA A 54 2.95 2.25 -12.33
N ILE A 55 2.79 2.63 -11.07
CA ILE A 55 3.87 2.58 -10.07
C ILE A 55 3.84 1.23 -9.36
N HIS A 56 4.97 0.54 -9.42
CA HIS A 56 5.18 -0.75 -8.77
C HIS A 56 6.31 -0.67 -7.75
N HIS A 57 6.33 -1.61 -6.82
CA HIS A 57 7.51 -1.89 -6.03
C HIS A 57 8.60 -2.48 -6.95
N MET A 58 9.85 -2.07 -6.78
CA MET A 58 10.98 -2.49 -7.64
C MET A 58 11.13 -4.02 -7.75
N ASN A 59 10.82 -4.76 -6.68
CA ASN A 59 10.89 -6.22 -6.64
C ASN A 59 9.57 -6.92 -6.98
N CYS A 60 8.61 -6.23 -7.59
CA CYS A 60 7.34 -6.83 -7.96
C CYS A 60 7.54 -7.92 -9.04
N SER A 61 7.05 -9.13 -8.76
CA SER A 61 7.20 -10.27 -9.69
C SER A 61 6.54 -10.02 -11.04
N ARG A 62 5.47 -9.23 -11.07
CA ARG A 62 4.73 -8.93 -12.30
C ARG A 62 5.49 -8.04 -13.27
N ILE A 63 6.40 -7.18 -12.81
CA ILE A 63 7.16 -6.30 -13.69
C ILE A 63 8.49 -6.89 -14.15
N ARG A 64 9.01 -7.93 -13.48
CA ARG A 64 10.28 -8.56 -13.86
C ARG A 64 10.28 -9.12 -15.29
N ASN A 65 9.12 -9.53 -15.77
CA ASN A 65 8.92 -10.16 -17.08
C ASN A 65 8.39 -9.18 -18.14
N LEU A 66 8.24 -7.89 -17.79
CA LEU A 66 7.76 -6.88 -18.72
C LEU A 66 8.92 -6.23 -19.47
N GLU A 67 8.61 -5.64 -20.64
CA GLU A 67 9.55 -4.98 -21.54
C GLU A 67 10.39 -3.93 -20.77
N PRO A 68 11.73 -4.08 -20.68
CA PRO A 68 12.59 -3.13 -19.94
C PRO A 68 12.51 -1.70 -20.46
N GLU A 69 12.27 -1.54 -21.77
CA GLU A 69 12.19 -0.24 -22.44
C GLU A 69 11.02 0.64 -21.96
N ARG A 70 10.07 0.06 -21.26
CA ARG A 70 8.89 0.75 -20.73
C ARG A 70 8.99 1.06 -19.24
N HIS A 71 10.12 0.72 -18.63
CA HIS A 71 10.41 1.09 -17.26
C HIS A 71 10.89 2.53 -17.19
N VAL A 72 10.41 3.25 -16.19
CA VAL A 72 10.78 4.66 -15.94
C VAL A 72 11.19 4.77 -14.48
N GLU A 73 12.29 5.47 -14.25
CA GLU A 73 12.73 5.77 -12.89
C GLU A 73 11.75 6.71 -12.21
N CYS A 74 11.38 6.36 -10.97
CA CYS A 74 10.44 7.11 -10.19
C CYS A 74 10.94 7.21 -8.75
N HIS A 75 10.68 8.34 -8.13
CA HIS A 75 11.00 8.60 -6.73
C HIS A 75 9.78 9.13 -5.98
N TRP A 76 9.70 8.80 -4.69
CA TRP A 76 8.72 9.47 -3.84
C TRP A 76 9.09 10.94 -3.69
N ASP A 77 8.10 11.82 -3.80
CA ASP A 77 8.30 13.25 -3.58
C ASP A 77 8.79 13.48 -2.14
N PRO A 78 9.98 14.10 -1.94
CA PRO A 78 10.52 14.35 -0.61
C PRO A 78 9.67 15.30 0.22
N HIS A 79 8.82 16.12 -0.39
CA HIS A 79 7.92 17.05 0.31
C HIS A 79 6.63 16.38 0.85
N ILE A 80 6.49 15.06 0.71
CA ILE A 80 5.37 14.30 1.28
C ILE A 80 5.31 14.41 2.82
N ALA A 81 6.42 14.73 3.47
CA ALA A 81 6.50 14.81 4.93
C ALA A 81 5.65 15.93 5.56
N ASP A 82 5.27 16.95 4.79
CA ASP A 82 4.69 18.18 5.34
C ASP A 82 3.18 18.37 5.05
N GLY A 83 2.32 17.46 5.47
CA GLY A 83 0.96 17.90 5.79
C GLY A 83 -0.26 17.26 5.12
N ALA A 84 -0.15 16.41 4.13
CA ALA A 84 -1.29 15.61 3.65
C ALA A 84 -0.86 14.16 3.40
N MET A 85 -0.71 13.41 4.48
CA MET A 85 -0.41 11.99 4.44
C MET A 85 -1.56 11.21 3.80
N ALA A 86 -1.52 11.06 2.46
CA ALA A 86 -2.41 10.13 1.83
C ALA A 86 -2.00 8.71 2.28
N THR A 87 -2.86 8.11 3.08
CA THR A 87 -2.72 6.72 3.47
C THR A 87 -2.76 5.81 2.24
N ARG A 88 -2.08 4.68 2.30
CA ARG A 88 -2.08 3.64 1.28
C ARG A 88 -2.71 2.38 1.81
N SER A 89 -3.60 1.78 1.02
CA SER A 89 -4.17 0.48 1.34
C SER A 89 -3.15 -0.62 1.07
N VAL A 90 -2.93 -1.46 2.07
CA VAL A 90 -2.06 -2.63 2.01
C VAL A 90 -2.80 -3.83 2.54
N ASN A 91 -2.67 -4.96 1.86
CA ASN A 91 -3.19 -6.23 2.35
C ASN A 91 -2.15 -6.91 3.24
N ILE A 92 -2.56 -7.29 4.43
CA ILE A 92 -1.78 -8.10 5.36
C ILE A 92 -2.50 -9.41 5.64
N GLN A 93 -1.72 -10.46 5.80
CA GLN A 93 -2.20 -11.79 6.15
C GLN A 93 -1.58 -12.22 7.47
N ILE A 94 -2.40 -12.71 8.36
CA ILE A 94 -2.00 -13.19 9.67
C ILE A 94 -2.46 -14.64 9.78
N VAL A 95 -1.54 -15.52 10.10
CA VAL A 95 -1.86 -16.89 10.50
C VAL A 95 -1.76 -16.96 12.01
N ALA A 96 -2.81 -17.42 12.65
CA ALA A 96 -2.87 -17.49 14.10
C ALA A 96 -3.52 -18.82 14.56
N THR A 97 -3.25 -19.20 15.79
CA THR A 97 -3.97 -20.30 16.46
C THR A 97 -5.42 -19.88 16.67
N ASP A 98 -6.35 -20.71 16.23
CA ASP A 98 -7.78 -20.46 16.42
C ASP A 98 -8.13 -20.59 17.91
N ARG A 99 -8.43 -19.48 18.56
CA ARG A 99 -8.86 -19.39 19.96
C ARG A 99 -9.81 -18.23 20.15
N ILE A 100 -10.61 -18.34 21.18
CA ILE A 100 -11.50 -17.24 21.59
C ILE A 100 -10.66 -15.97 21.85
N GLY A 101 -11.07 -14.85 21.25
CA GLY A 101 -10.44 -13.53 21.43
C GLY A 101 -9.28 -13.23 20.51
N ILE A 102 -8.79 -14.16 19.69
CA ILE A 102 -7.63 -13.89 18.79
C ILE A 102 -7.90 -12.70 17.85
N LEU A 103 -9.08 -12.61 17.28
CA LEU A 103 -9.46 -11.49 16.41
C LEU A 103 -9.48 -10.16 17.16
N GLN A 104 -9.99 -10.17 18.42
CA GLN A 104 -10.01 -8.99 19.27
C GLN A 104 -8.59 -8.50 19.59
N ASP A 105 -7.67 -9.41 19.92
CA ASP A 105 -6.28 -9.09 20.22
C ASP A 105 -5.59 -8.45 19.02
N VAL A 106 -5.79 -9.00 17.82
CA VAL A 106 -5.24 -8.47 16.56
C VAL A 106 -5.80 -7.07 16.25
N ILE A 107 -7.11 -6.89 16.35
CA ILE A 107 -7.76 -5.59 16.10
C ILE A 107 -7.31 -4.55 17.13
N LYS A 108 -7.10 -4.95 18.39
CA LYS A 108 -6.61 -4.06 19.43
C LYS A 108 -5.25 -3.46 19.08
N VAL A 109 -4.30 -4.26 18.60
CA VAL A 109 -2.98 -3.79 18.14
C VAL A 109 -3.12 -2.74 17.04
N MET A 110 -3.99 -2.97 16.04
CA MET A 110 -4.24 -2.02 14.96
C MET A 110 -4.85 -0.72 15.47
N SER A 111 -5.80 -0.82 16.41
CA SER A 111 -6.48 0.34 17.02
C SER A 111 -5.52 1.19 17.85
N GLU A 112 -4.64 0.58 18.63
CA GLU A 112 -3.61 1.27 19.42
C GLU A 112 -2.63 2.05 18.53
N MET A 113 -2.35 1.53 17.34
CA MET A 113 -1.53 2.20 16.33
C MET A 113 -2.32 3.20 15.46
N LYS A 114 -3.62 3.39 15.72
CA LYS A 114 -4.52 4.27 14.95
C LYS A 114 -4.55 3.93 13.45
N ILE A 115 -4.45 2.65 13.13
CA ILE A 115 -4.50 2.16 11.75
C ILE A 115 -5.95 1.85 11.41
N ASN A 116 -6.43 2.43 10.31
CA ASN A 116 -7.76 2.18 9.80
C ASN A 116 -7.80 0.85 9.03
N ILE A 117 -8.86 0.05 9.28
CA ILE A 117 -9.13 -1.20 8.59
C ILE A 117 -10.24 -0.95 7.58
N SER A 118 -9.97 -1.15 6.29
CA SER A 118 -10.95 -0.98 5.21
C SER A 118 -11.76 -2.26 4.98
N GLN A 119 -11.07 -3.40 5.06
CA GLN A 119 -11.69 -4.73 4.91
C GLN A 119 -11.05 -5.72 5.87
N SER A 120 -11.84 -6.69 6.29
CA SER A 120 -11.37 -7.83 7.08
C SER A 120 -12.01 -9.10 6.58
N HIS A 121 -11.23 -10.16 6.51
CA HIS A 121 -11.69 -11.50 6.18
C HIS A 121 -11.05 -12.51 7.14
N CYS A 122 -11.88 -13.35 7.72
CA CYS A 122 -11.43 -14.38 8.64
C CYS A 122 -11.87 -15.75 8.12
N ARG A 123 -10.94 -16.70 8.10
CA ARG A 123 -11.20 -18.08 7.72
C ARG A 123 -10.53 -19.03 8.71
N THR A 124 -11.32 -19.90 9.34
CA THR A 124 -10.81 -20.97 10.19
C THR A 124 -10.44 -22.19 9.35
N LEU A 125 -9.29 -22.79 9.66
CA LEU A 125 -8.82 -24.04 9.09
C LEU A 125 -9.08 -25.17 10.10
N ASN A 126 -10.17 -25.89 9.90
CA ASN A 126 -10.66 -26.90 10.87
C ASN A 126 -9.63 -28.02 11.14
N GLU A 127 -8.76 -28.35 10.19
CA GLU A 127 -7.82 -29.44 10.32
C GLU A 127 -6.58 -29.12 11.17
N SER A 128 -6.19 -27.83 11.25
CA SER A 128 -4.96 -27.40 11.91
C SER A 128 -5.15 -26.56 13.16
N MET A 129 -6.40 -26.32 13.60
CA MET A 129 -6.74 -25.39 14.68
C MET A 129 -6.09 -24.00 14.47
N GLN A 130 -6.02 -23.58 13.24
CA GLN A 130 -5.48 -22.29 12.84
C GLN A 130 -6.54 -21.46 12.14
N CYS A 131 -6.39 -20.15 12.21
CA CYS A 131 -7.19 -19.23 11.44
C CYS A 131 -6.28 -18.34 10.58
N ILE A 132 -6.79 -17.97 9.42
CA ILE A 132 -6.18 -17.00 8.53
C ILE A 132 -7.02 -15.73 8.61
N LEU A 133 -6.39 -14.66 9.03
CA LEU A 133 -6.98 -13.32 9.11
C LEU A 133 -6.33 -12.46 8.01
N THR A 134 -7.14 -11.95 7.11
CA THR A 134 -6.68 -11.03 6.06
C THR A 134 -7.31 -9.67 6.31
N PHE A 135 -6.50 -8.62 6.31
CA PHE A 135 -6.96 -7.26 6.50
C PHE A 135 -6.43 -6.37 5.38
N GLU A 136 -7.29 -5.49 4.88
CA GLU A 136 -6.87 -4.33 4.12
C GLU A 136 -6.76 -3.16 5.09
N VAL A 137 -5.53 -2.69 5.31
CA VAL A 137 -5.20 -1.62 6.27
C VAL A 137 -4.67 -0.39 5.55
N GLN A 138 -4.93 0.78 6.13
CA GLN A 138 -4.43 2.05 5.61
C GLN A 138 -3.19 2.47 6.41
N VAL A 139 -2.04 2.51 5.74
CA VAL A 139 -0.76 2.93 6.33
C VAL A 139 -0.21 4.17 5.64
N ILE A 140 0.62 4.91 6.36
CA ILE A 140 1.22 6.15 5.90
C ILE A 140 2.52 5.87 5.15
N ASP A 141 3.36 4.99 5.69
CA ASP A 141 4.67 4.66 5.17
C ASP A 141 5.09 3.22 5.52
N ILE A 142 6.25 2.82 5.00
CA ILE A 142 6.84 1.50 5.26
C ILE A 142 7.26 1.31 6.73
N LYS A 143 7.59 2.37 7.45
CA LYS A 143 7.98 2.30 8.88
C LYS A 143 6.78 1.91 9.73
N GLN A 144 5.62 2.54 9.48
CA GLN A 144 4.38 2.21 10.17
C GLN A 144 3.95 0.77 9.84
N LEU A 145 4.04 0.34 8.57
CA LEU A 145 3.73 -1.03 8.18
C LEU A 145 4.62 -2.05 8.89
N ASN A 146 5.94 -1.83 8.90
CA ASN A 146 6.88 -2.73 9.55
C ASN A 146 6.67 -2.79 11.07
N LEU A 147 6.35 -1.66 11.70
CA LEU A 147 6.03 -1.62 13.12
C LEU A 147 4.74 -2.40 13.41
N LEU A 148 3.72 -2.25 12.58
CA LEU A 148 2.47 -3.01 12.68
C LEU A 148 2.74 -4.52 12.61
N LEU A 149 3.46 -4.99 11.59
CA LEU A 149 3.76 -6.41 11.42
C LEU A 149 4.54 -6.98 12.61
N ARG A 150 5.52 -6.23 13.14
CA ARG A 150 6.27 -6.62 14.35
C ARG A 150 5.39 -6.73 15.60
N ASN A 151 4.46 -5.79 15.78
CA ASN A 151 3.57 -5.82 16.94
C ASN A 151 2.56 -6.96 16.82
N LEU A 152 2.05 -7.23 15.62
CA LEU A 152 1.17 -8.37 15.35
C LEU A 152 1.87 -9.70 15.63
N GLN A 153 3.13 -9.85 15.21
CA GLN A 153 3.92 -11.06 15.48
C GLN A 153 4.17 -11.32 16.97
N LYS A 154 4.15 -10.26 17.80
CA LYS A 154 4.28 -10.38 19.27
C LYS A 154 2.98 -10.74 19.97
N THR A 155 1.86 -10.69 19.26
CA THR A 155 0.54 -10.99 19.83
C THR A 155 0.46 -12.50 20.15
N PRO A 156 0.07 -12.90 21.37
CA PRO A 156 -0.05 -14.30 21.73
C PRO A 156 -1.02 -15.04 20.81
N GLY A 157 -0.56 -16.16 20.25
CA GLY A 157 -1.35 -16.97 19.31
C GLY A 157 -1.13 -16.63 17.85
N VAL A 158 -0.48 -15.53 17.51
CA VAL A 158 -0.06 -15.22 16.13
C VAL A 158 1.17 -16.06 15.77
N VAL A 159 1.08 -16.80 14.67
CA VAL A 159 2.17 -17.62 14.14
C VAL A 159 2.99 -16.82 13.12
N THR A 160 2.31 -16.18 12.17
CA THR A 160 2.95 -15.29 11.19
C THR A 160 2.07 -14.07 10.93
N ALA A 161 2.72 -12.96 10.64
CA ALA A 161 2.06 -11.75 10.14
C ALA A 161 2.93 -11.18 9.04
N GLU A 162 2.38 -11.09 7.83
CA GLU A 162 3.12 -10.66 6.65
C GLU A 162 2.24 -9.86 5.70
N ARG A 163 2.88 -9.11 4.82
CA ARG A 163 2.19 -8.43 3.74
C ARG A 163 1.76 -9.44 2.68
N SER A 164 0.48 -9.43 2.33
CA SER A 164 -0.03 -10.23 1.22
C SER A 164 0.11 -9.45 -0.09
N THR A 165 0.82 -10.03 -1.05
CA THR A 165 0.87 -9.55 -2.44
C THR A 165 -0.04 -10.43 -3.28
N THR A 166 -0.95 -9.81 -4.02
CA THR A 166 -1.93 -10.52 -4.87
C THR A 166 -1.32 -10.90 -6.20
#